data_f65ccdd969ece27ff704a7a037f12e8e
#
_entry.id   f65ccdd969ece27ff704a7a037f12e8e
#
_cell.length_a   1.000
_cell.length_b   1.000
_cell.length_c   1.000
_cell.angle_alpha   90.00
_cell.angle_beta   90.00
_cell.angle_gamma   90.00
#
_symmetry.space_group_name_H-M   'P 1'
#
loop_
_entity.id
_entity.type
_entity.pdbx_description
1 polymer ?
#
loop_
_entity_poly.entity_id
_entity_poly.type
_entity_poly.pdbx_seq_one_letter_code
_entity_poly.pdbx_strand_id
1 'polypeptide(L)'
;RKRLPHEIDPFRLVEARAELGGSVPLKQFKRLKPLLVEDTGTITVVLNFDIDELGVPFVSGSIKTKLALVCQRCLGRYDFPVEQEIALAWIRTEKEAESLPLRYEPYLVQTNPLMLNDVIEDELLLAIPQIPMHEESGCEAAKWINNPTEKLTKNQEDDADNEAGNSAGKDNPFSVLANLKRKD
;
A
#
# COMPACT_ATOMS: atom_id res chain seq x y z
N ARG A 1 8.19 8.37 -25.94
CA ARG A 1 8.28 8.31 -24.45
C ARG A 1 9.74 8.43 -24.06
N LYS A 2 10.12 9.52 -23.38
CA LYS A 2 11.49 9.67 -22.87
C LYS A 2 11.73 8.59 -21.82
N ARG A 3 12.91 7.99 -21.85
CA ARG A 3 13.34 7.00 -20.87
C ARG A 3 13.89 7.75 -19.66
N LEU A 4 13.41 7.44 -18.47
CA LEU A 4 13.95 8.01 -17.24
C LEU A 4 15.40 7.52 -17.02
N PRO A 5 16.30 8.36 -16.51
CA PRO A 5 17.64 7.94 -16.12
C PRO A 5 17.56 6.96 -14.94
N HIS A 6 18.49 6.00 -14.88
CA HIS A 6 18.57 5.07 -13.74
C HIS A 6 19.20 5.74 -12.52
N GLU A 7 20.22 6.56 -12.75
CA GLU A 7 20.98 7.25 -11.73
C GLU A 7 20.81 8.76 -11.92
N ILE A 8 20.66 9.47 -10.81
CA ILE A 8 20.53 10.92 -10.78
C ILE A 8 21.44 11.52 -9.72
N ASP A 9 21.91 12.75 -9.96
CA ASP A 9 22.40 13.64 -8.92
C ASP A 9 21.28 14.66 -8.63
N PRO A 10 20.54 14.51 -7.52
CA PRO A 10 19.37 15.33 -7.23
C PRO A 10 19.74 16.82 -7.11
N PHE A 11 20.92 17.14 -6.54
CA PHE A 11 21.34 18.53 -6.35
C PHE A 11 21.69 19.21 -7.68
N ARG A 12 22.34 18.49 -8.61
CA ARG A 12 22.57 19.01 -9.97
C ARG A 12 21.28 19.21 -10.75
N LEU A 13 20.30 18.32 -10.57
CA LEU A 13 18.99 18.46 -11.23
C LEU A 13 18.22 19.67 -10.66
N VAL A 14 18.32 19.92 -9.35
CA VAL A 14 17.74 21.09 -8.70
C VAL A 14 18.42 22.38 -9.21
N GLU A 15 19.75 22.44 -9.27
CA GLU A 15 20.48 23.59 -9.81
C GLU A 15 20.09 23.88 -11.27
N ALA A 16 19.86 22.83 -12.05
CA ALA A 16 19.45 22.93 -13.46
C ALA A 16 17.94 23.21 -13.62
N ARG A 17 17.14 23.21 -12.54
CA ARG A 17 15.67 23.26 -12.57
C ARG A 17 15.10 22.28 -13.59
N ALA A 18 15.57 21.05 -13.49
CA ALA A 18 15.31 20.02 -14.48
C ALA A 18 13.92 19.42 -14.36
N GLU A 19 13.34 19.05 -15.50
CA GLU A 19 12.12 18.27 -15.58
C GLU A 19 12.42 16.88 -16.13
N LEU A 20 12.00 15.83 -15.42
CA LEU A 20 12.09 14.45 -15.85
C LEU A 20 10.69 13.89 -16.03
N GLY A 21 10.44 13.23 -17.16
CA GLY A 21 9.17 12.58 -17.43
C GLY A 21 9.37 11.32 -18.26
N GLY A 22 8.68 10.26 -17.87
CA GLY A 22 8.80 8.99 -18.60
C GLY A 22 7.98 7.87 -18.00
N SER A 23 8.26 6.66 -18.49
CA SER A 23 7.59 5.45 -17.99
C SER A 23 8.62 4.37 -17.70
N VAL A 24 8.42 3.67 -16.56
CA VAL A 24 9.28 2.57 -16.12
C VAL A 24 8.43 1.30 -15.99
N PRO A 25 8.87 0.14 -16.50
CA PRO A 25 8.17 -1.12 -16.32
C PRO A 25 8.14 -1.55 -14.84
N LEU A 26 6.99 -2.01 -14.34
CA LEU A 26 6.80 -2.49 -12.95
C LEU A 26 7.80 -3.57 -12.56
N LYS A 27 8.18 -4.45 -13.48
CA LYS A 27 9.15 -5.54 -13.25
C LYS A 27 10.53 -5.10 -12.77
N GLN A 28 10.87 -3.79 -12.88
CA GLN A 28 12.15 -3.25 -12.41
C GLN A 28 12.17 -3.00 -10.90
N PHE A 29 11.01 -3.00 -10.23
CA PHE A 29 10.83 -2.67 -8.83
C PHE A 29 10.81 -3.94 -7.98
N LYS A 30 11.96 -4.25 -7.37
CA LYS A 30 12.20 -5.56 -6.71
C LYS A 30 11.46 -5.69 -5.37
N ARG A 31 11.32 -4.58 -4.62
CA ARG A 31 10.64 -4.55 -3.31
C ARG A 31 9.12 -4.58 -3.46
N LEU A 32 8.58 -4.03 -4.56
CA LEU A 32 7.16 -4.12 -4.89
C LEU A 32 6.74 -5.53 -5.31
N LYS A 33 7.61 -6.25 -5.99
CA LYS A 33 7.29 -7.56 -6.60
C LYS A 33 6.59 -8.55 -5.67
N PRO A 34 7.02 -8.77 -4.41
CA PRO A 34 6.37 -9.73 -3.51
C PRO A 34 4.96 -9.29 -3.06
N LEU A 35 4.59 -8.03 -3.25
CA LEU A 35 3.28 -7.48 -2.89
C LEU A 35 2.27 -7.57 -4.04
N LEU A 36 2.74 -7.83 -5.26
CA LEU A 36 1.94 -7.83 -6.48
C LEU A 36 1.52 -9.26 -6.86
N VAL A 37 0.30 -9.40 -7.36
CA VAL A 37 -0.17 -10.63 -8.02
C VAL A 37 0.57 -10.85 -9.35
N GLU A 38 0.86 -9.75 -10.05
CA GLU A 38 1.63 -9.73 -11.28
C GLU A 38 2.43 -8.43 -11.39
N ASP A 39 3.61 -8.48 -11.99
CA ASP A 39 4.50 -7.34 -12.21
C ASP A 39 4.41 -6.76 -13.64
N THR A 40 3.28 -7.01 -14.30
CA THR A 40 2.98 -6.44 -15.62
C THR A 40 2.49 -5.01 -15.51
N GLY A 41 2.84 -4.18 -16.47
CA GLY A 41 2.44 -2.78 -16.50
C GLY A 41 3.60 -1.80 -16.46
N THR A 42 3.25 -0.53 -16.41
CA THR A 42 4.21 0.59 -16.40
C THR A 42 3.79 1.65 -15.40
N ILE A 43 4.79 2.27 -14.79
CA ILE A 43 4.65 3.44 -13.94
C ILE A 43 4.94 4.67 -14.81
N THR A 44 4.05 5.63 -14.82
CA THR A 44 4.26 6.94 -15.45
C THR A 44 4.69 7.92 -14.36
N VAL A 45 5.78 8.63 -14.61
CA VAL A 45 6.41 9.54 -13.63
C VAL A 45 6.65 10.88 -14.29
N VAL A 46 6.35 11.94 -13.56
CA VAL A 46 6.69 13.33 -13.89
C VAL A 46 7.30 13.96 -12.65
N LEU A 47 8.52 14.50 -12.78
CA LEU A 47 9.29 15.09 -11.67
C LEU A 47 9.83 16.44 -12.10
N ASN A 48 9.66 17.44 -11.25
CA ASN A 48 10.16 18.80 -11.42
C ASN A 48 11.09 19.11 -10.23
N PHE A 49 12.36 19.38 -10.53
CA PHE A 49 13.40 19.70 -9.56
C PHE A 49 13.55 21.21 -9.48
N ASP A 50 13.50 21.76 -8.28
CA ASP A 50 13.66 23.22 -8.07
C ASP A 50 14.17 23.54 -6.65
N ILE A 51 14.42 24.83 -6.41
CA ILE A 51 14.75 25.40 -5.10
C ILE A 51 13.63 26.36 -4.73
N ASP A 52 13.10 26.24 -3.53
CA ASP A 52 12.06 27.15 -3.07
C ASP A 52 12.62 28.49 -2.57
N GLU A 53 11.72 29.40 -2.17
CA GLU A 53 12.06 30.75 -1.68
C GLU A 53 12.92 30.74 -0.40
N LEU A 54 12.87 29.61 0.36
CA LEU A 54 13.67 29.42 1.58
C LEU A 54 15.02 28.75 1.28
N GLY A 55 15.31 28.46 0.02
CA GLY A 55 16.55 27.78 -0.38
C GLY A 55 16.49 26.25 -0.22
N VAL A 56 15.32 25.66 0.00
CA VAL A 56 15.17 24.22 0.14
C VAL A 56 15.21 23.56 -1.24
N PRO A 57 16.18 22.66 -1.50
CA PRO A 57 16.21 21.88 -2.73
C PRO A 57 15.13 20.79 -2.67
N PHE A 58 14.25 20.75 -3.65
CA PHE A 58 13.14 19.80 -3.65
C PHE A 58 12.84 19.21 -5.03
N VAL A 59 12.07 18.15 -5.02
CA VAL A 59 11.39 17.60 -6.20
C VAL A 59 9.89 17.57 -5.94
N SER A 60 9.12 18.01 -6.91
CA SER A 60 7.67 17.84 -6.92
C SER A 60 7.24 17.09 -8.18
N GLY A 61 6.09 16.43 -8.12
CA GLY A 61 5.62 15.70 -9.29
C GLY A 61 4.54 14.71 -9.00
N SER A 62 4.35 13.75 -9.90
CA SER A 62 3.34 12.70 -9.73
C SER A 62 3.80 11.36 -10.26
N ILE A 63 3.33 10.32 -9.59
CA ILE A 63 3.46 8.92 -10.01
C ILE A 63 2.08 8.37 -10.28
N LYS A 64 1.88 7.74 -11.45
CA LYS A 64 0.63 7.11 -11.83
C LYS A 64 0.88 5.68 -12.31
N THR A 65 0.13 4.74 -11.73
CA THR A 65 0.19 3.33 -12.14
C THR A 65 -1.07 2.59 -11.67
N LYS A 66 -1.18 1.32 -12.03
CA LYS A 66 -2.17 0.39 -11.50
C LYS A 66 -1.42 -0.83 -10.98
N LEU A 67 -1.61 -1.16 -9.71
CA LEU A 67 -0.99 -2.29 -9.04
C LEU A 67 -1.99 -3.42 -8.86
N ALA A 68 -1.62 -4.63 -9.29
CA ALA A 68 -2.43 -5.82 -9.05
C ALA A 68 -2.09 -6.39 -7.66
N LEU A 69 -2.94 -6.12 -6.67
CA LEU A 69 -2.79 -6.56 -5.28
C LEU A 69 -3.72 -7.74 -4.97
N VAL A 70 -3.55 -8.36 -3.80
CA VAL A 70 -4.49 -9.35 -3.25
C VAL A 70 -5.46 -8.65 -2.31
N CYS A 71 -6.76 -8.76 -2.58
CA CYS A 71 -7.78 -8.29 -1.65
C CYS A 71 -7.73 -9.11 -0.36
N GLN A 72 -7.55 -8.46 0.79
CA GLN A 72 -7.43 -9.14 2.09
C GLN A 72 -8.75 -9.69 2.64
N ARG A 73 -9.88 -9.39 1.97
CA ARG A 73 -11.20 -9.90 2.35
C ARG A 73 -11.60 -11.14 1.57
N CYS A 74 -11.48 -11.15 0.23
CA CYS A 74 -11.90 -12.26 -0.62
C CYS A 74 -10.73 -13.06 -1.20
N LEU A 75 -9.48 -12.63 -0.99
CA LEU A 75 -8.24 -13.19 -1.52
C LEU A 75 -8.15 -13.19 -3.05
N GLY A 76 -9.09 -12.52 -3.72
CA GLY A 76 -9.07 -12.32 -5.16
C GLY A 76 -8.16 -11.16 -5.58
N ARG A 77 -7.89 -11.07 -6.88
CA ARG A 77 -7.15 -9.97 -7.48
C ARG A 77 -7.88 -8.64 -7.25
N TYR A 78 -7.13 -7.62 -6.86
CA TYR A 78 -7.57 -6.24 -6.69
C TYR A 78 -6.68 -5.29 -7.49
N ASP A 79 -7.24 -4.65 -8.49
CA ASP A 79 -6.55 -3.66 -9.30
C ASP A 79 -6.60 -2.29 -8.60
N PHE A 80 -5.52 -1.94 -7.89
CA PHE A 80 -5.39 -0.71 -7.14
C PHE A 80 -4.80 0.41 -8.00
N PRO A 81 -5.58 1.47 -8.30
CA PRO A 81 -5.06 2.64 -8.99
C PRO A 81 -4.21 3.47 -8.03
N VAL A 82 -2.98 3.79 -8.44
CA VAL A 82 -2.09 4.70 -7.72
C VAL A 82 -1.98 6.00 -8.50
N GLU A 83 -2.32 7.09 -7.84
CA GLU A 83 -2.09 8.46 -8.29
C GLU A 83 -1.52 9.23 -7.10
N GLN A 84 -0.18 9.24 -7.02
CA GLN A 84 0.56 9.80 -5.90
C GLN A 84 1.23 11.10 -6.31
N GLU A 85 0.99 12.17 -5.55
CA GLU A 85 1.72 13.42 -5.62
C GLU A 85 3.00 13.31 -4.78
N ILE A 86 4.12 13.83 -5.29
CA ILE A 86 5.43 13.82 -4.64
C ILE A 86 5.83 15.24 -4.30
N ALA A 87 6.33 15.44 -3.08
CA ALA A 87 6.93 16.68 -2.63
C ALA A 87 8.08 16.39 -1.66
N LEU A 88 9.24 15.95 -2.19
CA LEU A 88 10.39 15.54 -1.39
C LEU A 88 11.45 16.66 -1.34
N ALA A 89 11.93 16.99 -0.13
CA ALA A 89 13.10 17.83 0.04
C ALA A 89 14.37 16.98 0.14
N TRP A 90 15.37 17.32 -0.66
CA TRP A 90 16.66 16.64 -0.64
C TRP A 90 17.51 17.15 0.52
N ILE A 91 17.77 16.29 1.50
CA ILE A 91 18.61 16.61 2.67
C ILE A 91 19.87 15.76 2.69
N ARG A 92 20.94 16.32 3.26
CA ARG A 92 22.22 15.63 3.45
C ARG A 92 22.41 15.12 4.87
N THR A 93 21.70 15.69 5.83
CA THR A 93 21.75 15.31 7.25
C THR A 93 20.35 15.27 7.85
N GLU A 94 20.14 14.42 8.84
CA GLU A 94 18.85 14.30 9.54
C GLU A 94 18.44 15.60 10.25
N LYS A 95 19.40 16.44 10.67
CA LYS A 95 19.12 17.75 11.28
C LYS A 95 18.41 18.71 10.34
N GLU A 96 18.65 18.61 9.05
CA GLU A 96 17.98 19.45 8.05
C GLU A 96 16.48 19.17 8.03
N ALA A 97 16.05 17.92 8.34
CA ALA A 97 14.65 17.54 8.39
C ALA A 97 13.84 18.33 9.44
N GLU A 98 14.47 18.68 10.58
CA GLU A 98 13.80 19.41 11.67
C GLU A 98 13.39 20.84 11.29
N SER A 99 14.06 21.42 10.29
CA SER A 99 13.82 22.79 9.84
C SER A 99 13.01 22.89 8.54
N LEU A 100 12.58 21.75 7.97
CA LEU A 100 11.83 21.74 6.72
C LEU A 100 10.39 22.26 6.92
N PRO A 101 9.86 23.01 5.94
CA PRO A 101 8.43 23.29 5.86
C PRO A 101 7.61 22.01 5.78
N LEU A 102 6.46 21.96 6.46
CA LEU A 102 5.56 20.79 6.51
C LEU A 102 5.04 20.29 5.14
N ARG A 103 5.20 21.10 4.09
CA ARG A 103 4.81 20.75 2.73
C ARG A 103 5.75 19.77 2.04
N TYR A 104 6.93 19.53 2.60
CA TYR A 104 7.93 18.61 2.05
C TYR A 104 8.15 17.43 2.98
N GLU A 105 8.30 16.26 2.38
CA GLU A 105 8.81 15.08 3.06
C GLU A 105 10.34 15.03 2.92
N PRO A 106 11.09 14.85 4.02
CA PRO A 106 12.54 14.80 3.96
C PRO A 106 13.03 13.51 3.29
N TYR A 107 13.87 13.63 2.28
CA TYR A 107 14.58 12.50 1.67
C TYR A 107 16.08 12.63 1.89
N LEU A 108 16.64 11.73 2.71
CA LEU A 108 18.07 11.72 3.03
C LEU A 108 18.88 11.12 1.90
N VAL A 109 19.69 11.94 1.23
CA VAL A 109 20.57 11.51 0.15
C VAL A 109 21.85 10.91 0.73
N GLN A 110 21.86 9.59 0.90
CA GLN A 110 23.00 8.84 1.46
C GLN A 110 24.10 8.58 0.43
N THR A 111 23.74 8.45 -0.83
CA THR A 111 24.66 8.13 -1.93
C THR A 111 24.47 9.11 -3.10
N ASN A 112 25.57 9.44 -3.76
CA ASN A 112 25.51 10.19 -5.02
C ASN A 112 26.44 9.47 -6.03
N PRO A 113 25.93 8.98 -7.18
CA PRO A 113 24.57 9.16 -7.69
C PRO A 113 23.52 8.34 -6.91
N LEU A 114 22.27 8.84 -6.93
CA LEU A 114 21.11 8.22 -6.33
C LEU A 114 20.36 7.40 -7.40
N MET A 115 19.88 6.23 -7.01
CA MET A 115 19.03 5.41 -7.90
C MET A 115 17.61 5.96 -7.94
N LEU A 116 17.19 6.49 -9.08
CA LEU A 116 15.84 7.08 -9.22
C LEU A 116 14.72 6.07 -8.99
N ASN A 117 14.94 4.81 -9.40
CA ASN A 117 13.97 3.75 -9.16
C ASN A 117 13.72 3.49 -7.68
N ASP A 118 14.72 3.64 -6.81
CA ASP A 118 14.57 3.42 -5.38
C ASP A 118 13.65 4.50 -4.76
N VAL A 119 13.80 5.75 -5.19
CA VAL A 119 12.91 6.86 -4.78
C VAL A 119 11.46 6.59 -5.20
N ILE A 120 11.26 6.21 -6.46
CA ILE A 120 9.92 5.91 -6.99
C ILE A 120 9.32 4.70 -6.26
N GLU A 121 10.13 3.69 -5.96
CA GLU A 121 9.68 2.49 -5.26
C GLU A 121 9.27 2.78 -3.82
N ASP A 122 9.99 3.65 -3.11
CA ASP A 122 9.65 4.11 -1.77
C ASP A 122 8.26 4.77 -1.76
N GLU A 123 8.00 5.70 -2.68
CA GLU A 123 6.71 6.37 -2.81
C GLU A 123 5.56 5.40 -3.12
N LEU A 124 5.80 4.43 -3.99
CA LEU A 124 4.80 3.41 -4.33
C LEU A 124 4.50 2.48 -3.15
N LEU A 125 5.53 2.09 -2.37
CA LEU A 125 5.35 1.27 -1.17
C LEU A 125 4.51 1.99 -0.12
N LEU A 126 4.72 3.31 0.05
CA LEU A 126 3.92 4.14 0.96
C LEU A 126 2.48 4.34 0.48
N ALA A 127 2.25 4.34 -0.84
CA ALA A 127 0.91 4.48 -1.42
C ALA A 127 0.05 3.22 -1.27
N ILE A 128 0.65 2.04 -1.08
CA ILE A 128 -0.09 0.78 -0.91
C ILE A 128 -0.78 0.77 0.45
N PRO A 129 -2.11 0.57 0.52
CA PRO A 129 -2.80 0.46 1.80
C PRO A 129 -2.34 -0.79 2.56
N GLN A 130 -2.25 -0.70 3.89
CA GLN A 130 -1.86 -1.84 4.74
C GLN A 130 -2.79 -3.04 4.58
N ILE A 131 -4.08 -2.79 4.30
CA ILE A 131 -5.10 -3.81 4.07
C ILE A 131 -5.80 -3.50 2.74
N PRO A 132 -5.25 -3.94 1.60
CA PRO A 132 -5.89 -3.74 0.30
C PRO A 132 -7.21 -4.49 0.22
N MET A 133 -8.28 -3.82 -0.15
CA MET A 133 -9.61 -4.44 -0.29
C MET A 133 -10.36 -3.81 -1.45
N HIS A 134 -11.16 -4.62 -2.15
CA HIS A 134 -12.16 -4.08 -3.06
C HIS A 134 -13.17 -3.20 -2.30
N GLU A 135 -13.79 -2.28 -2.99
CA GLU A 135 -15.03 -1.67 -2.52
C GLU A 135 -16.08 -2.76 -2.26
N GLU A 136 -17.02 -2.50 -1.35
CA GLU A 136 -17.99 -3.53 -0.93
C GLU A 136 -18.80 -4.09 -2.10
N SER A 137 -19.20 -3.24 -3.03
CA SER A 137 -19.97 -3.62 -4.23
C SER A 137 -19.23 -4.59 -5.17
N GLY A 138 -17.90 -4.55 -5.20
CA GLY A 138 -17.05 -5.35 -6.08
C GLY A 138 -16.40 -6.57 -5.42
N CYS A 139 -16.61 -6.78 -4.12
CA CYS A 139 -15.95 -7.84 -3.38
C CYS A 139 -16.83 -9.09 -3.26
N GLU A 140 -16.34 -10.23 -3.73
CA GLU A 140 -17.10 -11.49 -3.63
C GLU A 140 -17.44 -11.89 -2.20
N ALA A 141 -16.55 -11.59 -1.23
CA ALA A 141 -16.81 -11.87 0.19
C ALA A 141 -17.86 -10.95 0.81
N ALA A 142 -18.16 -9.79 0.22
CA ALA A 142 -19.19 -8.89 0.74
C ALA A 142 -20.59 -9.54 0.71
N LYS A 143 -20.83 -10.44 -0.25
CA LYS A 143 -22.08 -11.21 -0.35
C LYS A 143 -22.32 -12.12 0.88
N TRP A 144 -21.25 -12.55 1.54
CA TRP A 144 -21.31 -13.43 2.69
C TRP A 144 -21.42 -12.67 4.02
N ILE A 145 -20.87 -11.43 4.07
CA ILE A 145 -20.87 -10.59 5.27
C ILE A 145 -22.24 -9.92 5.44
N ASN A 146 -22.86 -9.50 4.33
CA ASN A 146 -24.12 -8.78 4.36
C ASN A 146 -25.36 -9.69 4.48
N ASN A 147 -25.22 -11.03 4.33
CA ASN A 147 -26.28 -12.03 4.54
C ASN A 147 -25.84 -13.14 5.49
N PRO A 148 -25.56 -12.85 6.77
CA PRO A 148 -25.16 -13.89 7.72
C PRO A 148 -26.31 -14.83 8.11
N THR A 149 -27.57 -14.45 7.87
CA THR A 149 -28.74 -15.13 8.41
C THR A 149 -29.37 -16.20 7.52
N GLU A 150 -29.16 -16.17 6.19
CA GLU A 150 -29.85 -17.12 5.30
C GLU A 150 -29.29 -18.55 5.30
N LYS A 151 -28.08 -18.79 5.80
CA LYS A 151 -27.48 -20.14 5.83
C LYS A 151 -27.60 -20.86 7.18
N LEU A 152 -27.88 -20.16 8.26
CA LEU A 152 -28.10 -20.81 9.56
C LEU A 152 -29.49 -21.42 9.70
N THR A 153 -30.48 -20.94 8.92
CA THR A 153 -31.85 -21.46 8.97
C THR A 153 -32.11 -22.68 8.08
N LYS A 154 -31.28 -22.97 7.08
CA LYS A 154 -31.46 -24.13 6.19
C LYS A 154 -30.92 -25.45 6.72
N ASN A 155 -30.15 -25.44 7.82
CA ASN A 155 -29.63 -26.66 8.46
C ASN A 155 -30.38 -27.03 9.75
N GLN A 156 -31.53 -26.39 10.06
CA GLN A 156 -32.31 -26.70 11.26
C GLN A 156 -33.72 -27.26 10.98
N GLU A 157 -34.09 -27.46 9.72
CA GLU A 157 -35.43 -28.02 9.40
C GLU A 157 -35.44 -29.52 9.04
N ASP A 158 -34.28 -30.21 8.94
CA ASP A 158 -34.22 -31.62 8.58
C ASP A 158 -33.91 -32.59 9.74
N ASP A 159 -33.84 -32.15 11.00
CA ASP A 159 -33.59 -33.02 12.16
C ASP A 159 -34.61 -32.86 13.30
N ALA A 160 -35.88 -32.83 12.95
CA ALA A 160 -36.95 -32.92 13.97
C ALA A 160 -37.62 -34.30 13.88
N ASP A 161 -36.89 -35.38 14.13
CA ASP A 161 -37.39 -36.68 14.59
C ASP A 161 -36.20 -37.64 14.77
N ASN A 162 -35.57 -37.65 15.91
CA ASN A 162 -35.12 -38.87 16.58
C ASN A 162 -34.53 -38.63 17.99
N GLU A 163 -35.25 -39.16 18.93
CA GLU A 163 -34.86 -39.80 20.18
C GLU A 163 -33.73 -39.22 21.09
N ALA A 164 -34.14 -39.07 22.34
CA ALA A 164 -33.31 -38.93 23.51
C ALA A 164 -32.13 -39.92 23.54
N GLY A 165 -30.94 -39.42 23.32
CA GLY A 165 -29.68 -40.14 23.41
C GLY A 165 -28.61 -39.25 24.03
N ASN A 166 -28.35 -39.49 25.32
CA ASN A 166 -27.25 -39.03 26.14
C ASN A 166 -25.94 -38.88 25.34
N SER A 167 -25.55 -37.67 24.94
CA SER A 167 -24.19 -37.39 24.42
C SER A 167 -23.46 -36.46 25.39
N ALA A 168 -22.55 -37.08 26.13
CA ALA A 168 -21.51 -36.42 26.90
C ALA A 168 -20.90 -35.23 26.19
N GLY A 169 -20.72 -34.13 26.92
CA GLY A 169 -20.29 -32.84 26.43
C GLY A 169 -19.13 -32.89 25.46
N LYS A 170 -19.33 -32.33 24.30
CA LYS A 170 -18.22 -31.84 23.48
C LYS A 170 -17.59 -30.72 24.32
N ASP A 171 -16.37 -30.98 24.83
CA ASP A 171 -15.59 -29.99 25.56
C ASP A 171 -15.41 -28.76 24.72
N ASN A 172 -16.14 -27.71 25.02
CA ASN A 172 -15.93 -26.41 24.42
C ASN A 172 -14.55 -25.91 24.90
N PRO A 173 -13.56 -25.76 23.98
CA PRO A 173 -12.22 -25.34 24.39
C PRO A 173 -12.19 -23.98 25.08
N PHE A 174 -13.27 -23.21 24.97
CA PHE A 174 -13.43 -21.91 25.65
C PHE A 174 -14.18 -21.98 27.01
N SER A 175 -14.57 -23.15 27.48
CA SER A 175 -15.23 -23.30 28.77
C SER A 175 -14.39 -22.76 29.95
N VAL A 176 -13.07 -22.76 29.80
CA VAL A 176 -12.12 -22.19 30.76
C VAL A 176 -12.34 -20.68 30.96
N LEU A 177 -12.83 -19.96 29.96
CA LEU A 177 -13.07 -18.51 30.02
C LEU A 177 -14.29 -18.14 30.87
N ALA A 178 -15.21 -19.09 31.13
CA ALA A 178 -16.39 -18.85 31.98
C ALA A 178 -16.01 -18.52 33.42
N ASN A 179 -14.80 -18.91 33.86
CA ASN A 179 -14.29 -18.69 35.23
C ASN A 179 -13.49 -17.38 35.38
N LEU A 180 -13.30 -16.61 34.28
CA LEU A 180 -12.70 -15.27 34.30
C LEU A 180 -13.75 -14.25 34.80
N LYS A 181 -14.06 -14.26 36.09
CA LYS A 181 -14.79 -13.14 36.69
C LYS A 181 -13.89 -11.90 36.72
N ARG A 182 -14.38 -10.80 36.14
CA ARG A 182 -13.79 -9.47 36.36
C ARG A 182 -13.75 -9.22 37.88
N LYS A 183 -12.56 -9.01 38.40
CA LYS A 183 -12.39 -8.35 39.70
C LYS A 183 -12.59 -6.86 39.44
N ASP A 184 -13.66 -6.32 39.99
CA ASP A 184 -13.85 -4.86 40.14
C ASP A 184 -12.86 -4.33 41.17
#